data_9b4c224237b34e24e09b41c59b823079
#
_entry.id   9b4c224237b34e24e09b41c59b823079
#
_cell.length_a   1.000
_cell.length_b   1.000
_cell.length_c   1.000
_cell.angle_alpha   90.00
_cell.angle_beta   90.00
_cell.angle_gamma   90.00
#
_symmetry.space_group_name_H-M   'P 1'
#
loop_
_entity.id
_entity.type
_entity.pdbx_description
1 polymer ?
#
loop_
_entity_poly.entity_id
_entity_poly.type
_entity_poly.pdbx_seq_one_letter_code
_entity_poly.pdbx_strand_id
1 'polypeptide(L)'
;AQGRKIFAFTRPGDRSAQEFARSLGAVWSGDSDAAPPERLDAAIIFAPVGSLVPAALQATRKGARVICAGIHMSDIPAFPYRLLWGERSLSSVANLTRKDADDFMALAAQVPFQPAVEPLPLVRANEALSRLRNGDLRGAAVLVMDEATPH
;
A
#
# COMPACT_ATOMS: atom_id res chain seq x y z
N ALA A 1 -11.42 -9.94 4.85
CA ALA A 1 -12.89 -9.78 4.83
C ALA A 1 -13.54 -10.46 3.63
N GLN A 2 -13.04 -10.23 2.41
CA GLN A 2 -13.67 -10.73 1.17
C GLN A 2 -13.06 -12.05 0.65
N GLY A 3 -12.21 -12.73 1.40
CA GLY A 3 -11.56 -13.99 1.00
C GLY A 3 -10.60 -13.87 -0.20
N ARG A 4 -10.14 -12.66 -0.53
CA ARG A 4 -9.21 -12.44 -1.65
C ARG A 4 -7.80 -12.85 -1.25
N LYS A 5 -7.06 -13.47 -2.18
CA LYS A 5 -5.63 -13.69 -2.04
C LYS A 5 -4.90 -12.35 -2.25
N ILE A 6 -4.05 -11.98 -1.32
CA ILE A 6 -3.24 -10.76 -1.38
C ILE A 6 -1.79 -11.12 -1.65
N PHE A 7 -1.24 -10.52 -2.70
CA PHE A 7 0.17 -10.60 -3.08
C PHE A 7 0.80 -9.24 -2.80
N ALA A 8 1.81 -9.20 -1.94
CA ALA A 8 2.48 -7.97 -1.54
C ALA A 8 3.82 -7.82 -2.24
N PHE A 9 4.03 -6.68 -2.87
CA PHE A 9 5.28 -6.33 -3.53
C PHE A 9 5.97 -5.23 -2.75
N THR A 10 7.26 -5.41 -2.47
CA THR A 10 8.06 -4.47 -1.70
C THR A 10 9.27 -3.99 -2.50
N ARG A 11 10.04 -3.08 -1.96
CA ARG A 11 11.34 -2.76 -2.56
C ARG A 11 12.18 -4.03 -2.66
N PRO A 12 12.99 -4.17 -3.73
CA PRO A 12 13.91 -5.29 -3.83
C PRO A 12 14.80 -5.43 -2.60
N GLY A 13 14.84 -6.64 -2.03
CA GLY A 13 15.64 -6.96 -0.86
C GLY A 13 15.03 -6.56 0.50
N ASP A 14 13.87 -5.94 0.54
CA ASP A 14 13.20 -5.54 1.80
C ASP A 14 12.46 -6.72 2.45
N ARG A 15 13.25 -7.62 3.03
CA ARG A 15 12.72 -8.82 3.70
C ARG A 15 11.82 -8.50 4.88
N SER A 16 12.12 -7.42 5.61
CA SER A 16 11.33 -6.99 6.77
C SER A 16 9.91 -6.61 6.36
N ALA A 17 9.75 -5.80 5.29
CA ALA A 17 8.43 -5.46 4.76
C ALA A 17 7.69 -6.69 4.21
N GLN A 18 8.41 -7.64 3.58
CA GLN A 18 7.82 -8.88 3.09
C GLN A 18 7.30 -9.77 4.22
N GLU A 19 8.06 -9.91 5.30
CA GLU A 19 7.64 -10.65 6.50
C GLU A 19 6.44 -9.98 7.17
N PHE A 20 6.47 -8.65 7.27
CA PHE A 20 5.35 -7.88 7.81
C PHE A 20 4.08 -8.07 6.96
N ALA A 21 4.17 -8.02 5.65
CA ALA A 21 3.02 -8.28 4.77
C ALA A 21 2.45 -9.69 4.98
N ARG A 22 3.30 -10.71 5.12
CA ARG A 22 2.86 -12.09 5.43
C ARG A 22 2.19 -12.18 6.79
N SER A 23 2.69 -11.50 7.80
CA SER A 23 2.08 -11.47 9.14
C SER A 23 0.68 -10.83 9.13
N LEU A 24 0.39 -9.96 8.17
CA LEU A 24 -0.93 -9.37 7.93
C LEU A 24 -1.83 -10.23 7.04
N GLY A 25 -1.38 -11.40 6.61
CA GLY A 25 -2.19 -12.36 5.84
C GLY A 25 -1.96 -12.34 4.32
N ALA A 26 -0.91 -11.68 3.82
CA ALA A 26 -0.55 -11.84 2.42
C ALA A 26 -0.12 -13.30 2.14
N VAL A 27 -0.72 -13.92 1.13
CA VAL A 27 -0.40 -15.32 0.75
C VAL A 27 0.96 -15.43 0.08
N TRP A 28 1.48 -14.33 -0.44
CA TRP A 28 2.80 -14.22 -1.02
C TRP A 28 3.33 -12.79 -0.83
N SER A 29 4.63 -12.66 -0.65
CA SER A 29 5.31 -11.37 -0.73
C SER A 29 6.68 -11.54 -1.38
N GLY A 30 7.10 -10.56 -2.16
CA GLY A 30 8.37 -10.56 -2.89
C GLY A 30 8.76 -9.18 -3.40
N ASP A 31 9.86 -9.15 -4.10
CA ASP A 31 10.42 -7.94 -4.69
C ASP A 31 9.50 -7.40 -5.79
N SER A 32 9.44 -6.07 -5.94
CA SER A 32 8.57 -5.42 -6.93
C SER A 32 8.95 -5.68 -8.39
N ASP A 33 10.15 -6.20 -8.63
CA ASP A 33 10.64 -6.66 -9.93
C ASP A 33 10.48 -8.17 -10.14
N ALA A 34 10.03 -8.90 -9.12
CA ALA A 34 9.77 -10.33 -9.22
C ALA A 34 8.39 -10.60 -9.85
N ALA A 35 8.29 -11.70 -10.59
CA ALA A 35 7.00 -12.16 -11.09
C ALA A 35 6.19 -12.79 -9.95
N PRO A 36 4.88 -12.48 -9.84
CA PRO A 36 4.02 -13.19 -8.89
C PRO A 36 3.84 -14.66 -9.32
N PRO A 37 3.54 -15.57 -8.38
CA PRO A 37 3.36 -16.98 -8.69
C PRO A 37 2.14 -17.26 -9.59
N GLU A 38 1.18 -16.35 -9.63
CA GLU A 38 0.00 -16.41 -10.52
C GLU A 38 -0.38 -15.02 -11.03
N ARG A 39 -1.12 -14.95 -12.15
CA ARG A 39 -1.61 -13.68 -12.70
C ARG A 39 -2.61 -13.03 -11.75
N LEU A 40 -2.48 -11.72 -11.59
CA LEU A 40 -3.29 -10.94 -10.66
C LEU A 40 -4.61 -10.50 -11.31
N ASP A 41 -5.68 -10.47 -10.54
CA ASP A 41 -7.00 -9.96 -10.94
C ASP A 41 -7.06 -8.43 -10.96
N ALA A 42 -6.27 -7.80 -10.09
CA ALA A 42 -6.10 -6.36 -9.99
C ALA A 42 -4.77 -6.05 -9.30
N ALA A 43 -4.27 -4.83 -9.49
CA ALA A 43 -3.12 -4.32 -8.76
C ALA A 43 -3.39 -2.90 -8.26
N ILE A 44 -2.92 -2.59 -7.05
CA ILE A 44 -2.92 -1.24 -6.49
C ILE A 44 -1.48 -0.84 -6.23
N ILE A 45 -1.06 0.29 -6.78
CA ILE A 45 0.29 0.83 -6.64
C ILE A 45 0.23 2.00 -5.66
N PHE A 46 0.72 1.79 -4.44
CA PHE A 46 0.83 2.84 -3.42
C PHE A 46 2.16 3.60 -3.49
N ALA A 47 3.22 2.94 -3.96
CA ALA A 47 4.52 3.57 -4.08
C ALA A 47 4.52 4.62 -5.21
N PRO A 48 5.12 5.81 -5.01
CA PRO A 48 5.12 6.88 -6.01
C PRO A 48 6.19 6.64 -7.10
N VAL A 49 6.18 5.47 -7.72
CA VAL A 49 7.20 5.01 -8.68
C VAL A 49 6.53 4.59 -9.99
N GLY A 50 6.65 5.42 -11.02
CA GLY A 50 5.99 5.22 -12.32
C GLY A 50 6.39 3.94 -13.05
N SER A 51 7.62 3.44 -12.87
CA SER A 51 8.07 2.18 -13.48
C SER A 51 7.31 0.94 -12.97
N LEU A 52 6.60 1.04 -11.86
CA LEU A 52 5.75 -0.05 -11.37
C LEU A 52 4.49 -0.23 -12.23
N VAL A 53 4.08 0.76 -13.01
CA VAL A 53 2.89 0.67 -13.86
C VAL A 53 3.02 -0.40 -14.94
N PRO A 54 4.05 -0.38 -15.81
CA PRO A 54 4.22 -1.45 -16.80
C PRO A 54 4.47 -2.82 -16.13
N ALA A 55 5.14 -2.88 -15.00
CA ALA A 55 5.34 -4.13 -14.25
C ALA A 55 4.00 -4.70 -13.74
N ALA A 56 3.14 -3.87 -13.17
CA ALA A 56 1.81 -4.27 -12.71
C ALA A 56 0.91 -4.72 -13.88
N LEU A 57 0.92 -4.00 -15.01
CA LEU A 57 0.20 -4.40 -16.21
C LEU A 57 0.68 -5.76 -16.73
N GLN A 58 1.99 -6.02 -16.67
CA GLN A 58 2.57 -7.31 -17.07
C GLN A 58 2.16 -8.44 -16.13
N ALA A 59 2.06 -8.16 -14.82
CA ALA A 59 1.69 -9.15 -13.81
C ALA A 59 0.20 -9.47 -13.79
N THR A 60 -0.65 -8.60 -14.34
CA THR A 60 -2.11 -8.77 -14.34
C THR A 60 -2.60 -9.59 -15.54
N ARG A 61 -3.74 -10.26 -15.36
CA ARG A 61 -4.45 -10.95 -16.45
C ARG A 61 -5.22 -9.97 -17.34
N LYS A 62 -5.78 -10.45 -18.46
CA LYS A 62 -6.71 -9.69 -19.29
C LYS A 62 -7.94 -9.29 -18.48
N GLY A 63 -8.53 -8.13 -18.76
CA GLY A 63 -9.67 -7.58 -18.02
C GLY A 63 -9.32 -7.02 -16.65
N ALA A 64 -8.06 -7.07 -16.23
CA ALA A 64 -7.63 -6.60 -14.90
C ALA A 64 -7.56 -5.08 -14.81
N ARG A 65 -7.60 -4.59 -13.57
CA ARG A 65 -7.50 -3.16 -13.25
C ARG A 65 -6.20 -2.88 -12.53
N VAL A 66 -5.45 -1.88 -12.98
CA VAL A 66 -4.27 -1.33 -12.29
C VAL A 66 -4.63 0.06 -11.78
N ILE A 67 -4.54 0.27 -10.48
CA ILE A 67 -4.89 1.52 -9.81
C ILE A 67 -3.65 2.17 -9.23
N CYS A 68 -3.35 3.39 -9.65
CA CYS A 68 -2.29 4.22 -9.06
C CYS A 68 -2.89 5.00 -7.88
N ALA A 69 -2.44 4.70 -6.67
CA ALA A 69 -2.90 5.33 -5.43
C ALA A 69 -1.79 6.17 -4.76
N GLY A 70 -0.59 6.23 -5.35
CA GLY A 70 0.50 7.09 -4.88
C GLY A 70 0.30 8.52 -5.31
N ILE A 71 0.56 9.48 -4.41
CA ILE A 71 0.67 10.91 -4.73
C ILE A 71 2.13 11.21 -5.13
N HIS A 72 2.34 12.20 -6.00
CA HIS A 72 3.67 12.59 -6.50
C HIS A 72 4.44 11.44 -7.18
N MET A 73 3.72 10.60 -7.91
CA MET A 73 4.32 9.52 -8.69
C MET A 73 5.30 10.08 -9.72
N SER A 74 6.46 9.44 -9.87
CA SER A 74 7.38 9.75 -10.95
C SER A 74 6.76 9.41 -12.31
N ASP A 75 7.33 9.94 -13.40
CA ASP A 75 6.84 9.68 -14.74
C ASP A 75 6.70 8.18 -15.04
N ILE A 76 5.62 7.83 -15.70
CA ILE A 76 5.39 6.48 -16.19
C ILE A 76 6.22 6.31 -17.47
N PRO A 77 7.18 5.38 -17.52
CA PRO A 77 7.96 5.16 -18.71
C PRO A 77 7.09 4.65 -19.87
N ALA A 78 7.51 4.92 -21.09
CA ALA A 78 6.87 4.35 -22.28
C ALA A 78 6.83 2.82 -22.17
N PHE A 79 5.69 2.23 -22.51
CA PHE A 79 5.52 0.79 -22.53
C PHE A 79 4.72 0.35 -23.78
N PRO A 80 4.93 -0.87 -24.27
CA PRO A 80 4.25 -1.34 -25.47
C PRO A 80 2.75 -1.53 -25.20
N TYR A 81 1.92 -1.11 -26.17
CA TYR A 81 0.46 -1.20 -26.09
C TYR A 81 -0.06 -2.61 -25.74
N ARG A 82 0.66 -3.68 -26.11
CA ARG A 82 0.28 -5.07 -25.76
C ARG A 82 0.13 -5.30 -24.24
N LEU A 83 0.74 -4.47 -23.38
CA LEU A 83 0.58 -4.57 -21.94
C LEU A 83 -0.77 -4.00 -21.47
N LEU A 84 -1.31 -3.02 -22.17
CA LEU A 84 -2.65 -2.46 -21.89
C LEU A 84 -3.75 -3.20 -22.64
N TRP A 85 -3.45 -3.66 -23.85
CA TRP A 85 -4.39 -4.39 -24.68
C TRP A 85 -4.94 -5.64 -23.98
N GLY A 86 -6.15 -6.05 -24.30
CA GLY A 86 -6.83 -7.15 -23.65
C GLY A 86 -7.72 -6.69 -22.50
N GLU A 87 -8.38 -5.54 -22.69
CA GLU A 87 -9.36 -4.95 -21.78
C GLU A 87 -8.80 -4.59 -20.39
N ARG A 88 -7.49 -4.43 -20.28
CA ARG A 88 -6.90 -3.90 -19.05
C ARG A 88 -7.20 -2.42 -18.92
N SER A 89 -7.40 -1.97 -17.70
CA SER A 89 -7.55 -0.54 -17.40
C SER A 89 -6.47 -0.06 -16.44
N LEU A 90 -5.99 1.15 -16.69
CA LEU A 90 -5.09 1.90 -15.82
C LEU A 90 -5.82 3.15 -15.38
N SER A 91 -5.92 3.39 -14.09
CA SER A 91 -6.54 4.58 -13.54
C SER A 91 -5.84 5.03 -12.26
N SER A 92 -6.11 6.25 -11.84
CA SER A 92 -5.66 6.79 -10.57
C SER A 92 -6.84 7.02 -9.63
N VAL A 93 -6.54 7.15 -8.36
CA VAL A 93 -7.47 7.64 -7.34
C VAL A 93 -6.94 8.94 -6.78
N ALA A 94 -7.85 9.86 -6.48
CA ALA A 94 -7.54 11.11 -5.80
C ALA A 94 -7.90 11.02 -4.31
N ASN A 95 -8.27 12.14 -3.72
CA ASN A 95 -8.66 12.19 -2.32
C ASN A 95 -9.94 11.40 -2.03
N LEU A 96 -10.05 10.91 -0.80
CA LEU A 96 -11.27 10.24 -0.31
C LEU A 96 -12.42 11.25 -0.17
N THR A 97 -13.63 10.77 -0.35
CA THR A 97 -14.86 11.48 -0.03
C THR A 97 -15.33 11.14 1.39
N ARG A 98 -16.31 11.90 1.90
CA ARG A 98 -16.97 11.54 3.18
C ARG A 98 -17.58 10.16 3.11
N LYS A 99 -18.22 9.84 1.99
CA LYS A 99 -18.84 8.52 1.79
C LYS A 99 -17.81 7.38 1.84
N ASP A 100 -16.62 7.57 1.27
CA ASP A 100 -15.56 6.55 1.35
C ASP A 100 -15.14 6.31 2.80
N ALA A 101 -15.06 7.37 3.61
CA ALA A 101 -14.74 7.27 5.03
C ALA A 101 -15.84 6.53 5.80
N ASP A 102 -17.12 6.86 5.56
CA ASP A 102 -18.25 6.19 6.21
C ASP A 102 -18.30 4.69 5.85
N ASP A 103 -18.13 4.35 4.56
CA ASP A 103 -18.08 2.98 4.07
C ASP A 103 -16.89 2.20 4.66
N PHE A 104 -15.72 2.83 4.76
CA PHE A 104 -14.54 2.22 5.39
C PHE A 104 -14.77 1.95 6.89
N MET A 105 -15.31 2.90 7.64
CA MET A 105 -15.58 2.72 9.06
C MET A 105 -16.61 1.61 9.32
N ALA A 106 -17.64 1.53 8.49
CA ALA A 106 -18.63 0.45 8.57
C ALA A 106 -17.97 -0.94 8.29
N LEU A 107 -17.05 -1.02 7.34
CA LEU A 107 -16.31 -2.23 7.05
C LEU A 107 -15.31 -2.57 8.17
N ALA A 108 -14.58 -1.59 8.69
CA ALA A 108 -13.60 -1.77 9.74
C ALA A 108 -14.20 -2.34 11.03
N ALA A 109 -15.45 -1.96 11.34
CA ALA A 109 -16.19 -2.51 12.48
C ALA A 109 -16.54 -4.00 12.35
N GLN A 110 -16.54 -4.53 11.12
CA GLN A 110 -16.91 -5.93 10.84
C GLN A 110 -15.69 -6.86 10.66
N VAL A 111 -14.50 -6.28 10.58
CA VAL A 111 -13.26 -7.02 10.32
C VAL A 111 -12.32 -6.87 11.51
N PRO A 112 -11.72 -7.97 12.03
CA PRO A 112 -10.69 -7.86 13.05
C PRO A 112 -9.45 -7.21 12.47
N PHE A 113 -9.47 -5.90 12.43
CA PHE A 113 -8.42 -5.05 11.87
C PHE A 113 -7.62 -4.43 13.02
N GLN A 114 -6.34 -4.78 13.11
CA GLN A 114 -5.43 -4.21 14.10
C GLN A 114 -4.28 -3.50 13.35
N PRO A 115 -4.31 -2.17 13.25
CA PRO A 115 -3.19 -1.44 12.68
C PRO A 115 -1.94 -1.61 13.56
N ALA A 116 -0.79 -1.81 12.92
CA ALA A 116 0.48 -1.74 13.62
C ALA A 116 0.78 -0.26 13.93
N VAL A 117 0.79 0.10 15.21
CA VAL A 117 1.06 1.46 15.65
C VAL A 117 2.19 1.49 16.68
N GLU A 118 3.00 2.53 16.61
CA GLU A 118 4.02 2.85 17.61
C GLU A 118 3.65 4.18 18.26
N PRO A 119 3.20 4.19 19.53
CA PRO A 119 2.87 5.42 20.22
C PRO A 119 4.16 6.17 20.61
N LEU A 120 4.19 7.47 20.36
CA LEU A 120 5.29 8.37 20.72
C LEU A 120 4.72 9.61 21.40
N PRO A 121 5.35 10.13 22.48
CA PRO A 121 4.94 11.39 23.07
C PRO A 121 5.00 12.53 22.02
N LEU A 122 4.09 13.50 22.10
CA LEU A 122 4.05 14.63 21.18
C LEU A 122 5.39 15.39 21.09
N VAL A 123 6.11 15.50 22.19
CA VAL A 123 7.45 16.16 22.25
C VAL A 123 8.48 15.46 21.36
N ARG A 124 8.27 14.19 20.98
CA ARG A 124 9.12 13.41 20.09
C ARG A 124 8.63 13.42 18.63
N ALA A 125 7.75 14.35 18.24
CA ALA A 125 7.20 14.42 16.87
C ALA A 125 8.30 14.51 15.80
N ASN A 126 9.35 15.31 16.03
CA ASN A 126 10.46 15.42 15.06
C ASN A 126 11.25 14.13 14.91
N GLU A 127 11.38 13.35 15.98
CA GLU A 127 11.98 12.00 15.91
C GLU A 127 11.10 11.06 15.07
N ALA A 128 9.78 11.06 15.30
CA ALA A 128 8.84 10.27 14.51
C ALA A 128 8.95 10.61 13.02
N LEU A 129 9.00 11.90 12.67
CA LEU A 129 9.17 12.35 11.28
C LEU A 129 10.52 11.92 10.68
N SER A 130 11.59 11.97 11.45
CA SER A 130 12.91 11.52 10.99
C SER A 130 12.92 10.02 10.73
N ARG A 131 12.37 9.22 11.64
CA ARG A 131 12.23 7.77 11.48
C ARG A 131 11.36 7.39 10.30
N LEU A 132 10.24 8.10 10.09
CA LEU A 132 9.38 7.90 8.92
C LEU A 132 10.14 8.17 7.61
N ARG A 133 10.91 9.27 7.56
CA ARG A 133 11.70 9.64 6.38
C ARG A 133 12.79 8.61 6.07
N ASN A 134 13.39 8.03 7.09
CA ASN A 134 14.43 7.01 6.95
C ASN A 134 13.87 5.61 6.68
N GLY A 135 12.56 5.39 6.85
CA GLY A 135 11.95 4.08 6.73
C GLY A 135 12.13 3.18 7.96
N ASP A 136 12.42 3.77 9.13
CA ASP A 136 12.69 3.07 10.40
C ASP A 136 11.42 2.86 11.25
N LEU A 137 10.23 3.00 10.64
CA LEU A 137 8.95 2.75 11.31
C LEU A 137 8.27 1.50 10.74
N ARG A 138 7.75 0.67 11.62
CA ARG A 138 6.83 -0.42 11.27
C ARG A 138 5.38 0.02 11.51
N GLY A 139 4.60 0.14 10.46
CA GLY A 139 3.22 0.62 10.56
C GLY A 139 3.17 2.15 10.66
N ALA A 140 2.49 2.69 11.66
CA ALA A 140 2.28 4.12 11.81
C ALA A 140 2.79 4.62 13.17
N ALA A 141 3.49 5.75 13.20
CA ALA A 141 3.75 6.48 14.43
C ALA A 141 2.47 7.24 14.84
N VAL A 142 2.04 7.07 16.08
CA VAL A 142 0.91 7.80 16.67
C VAL A 142 1.45 8.73 17.75
N LEU A 143 1.30 10.03 17.53
CA LEU A 143 1.68 11.01 18.54
C LEU A 143 0.61 11.07 19.62
N VAL A 144 1.01 10.78 20.84
CA VAL A 144 0.12 10.79 22.03
C VAL A 144 0.33 12.11 22.77
N MET A 145 -0.76 12.79 23.04
CA MET A 145 -0.76 13.96 23.92
C MET A 145 -0.63 13.47 25.35
N ASP A 146 0.28 14.05 26.13
CA ASP A 146 0.30 13.80 27.56
C ASP A 146 -1.04 14.23 28.15
N GLU A 147 -1.68 13.35 28.92
CA GLU A 147 -2.82 13.77 29.72
C GLU A 147 -2.32 14.90 30.63
N ALA A 148 -2.88 16.10 30.45
CA ALA A 148 -2.55 17.23 31.30
C ALA A 148 -2.84 16.81 32.75
N THR A 149 -1.80 16.72 33.57
CA THR A 149 -1.98 16.53 35.01
C THR A 149 -2.85 17.69 35.47
N PRO A 150 -4.03 17.45 36.02
CA PRO A 150 -4.88 18.55 36.50
C PRO A 150 -4.12 19.25 37.62
N HIS A 151 -3.90 20.56 37.47
CA HIS A 151 -3.37 21.46 38.50
C HIS A 151 -4.39 21.68 39.60
#